data_e59d51ec2728b657d14de1495b108bf7
#
_entry.id   e59d51ec2728b657d14de1495b108bf7
#
_cell.length_a   1.000
_cell.length_b   1.000
_cell.length_c   1.000
_cell.angle_alpha   90.00
_cell.angle_beta   90.00
_cell.angle_gamma   90.00
#
_symmetry.space_group_name_H-M   'P 1'
#
loop_
_entity.id
_entity.type
_entity.pdbx_description
1 polymer ?
#
loop_
_entity_poly.entity_id
_entity_poly.type
_entity_poly.pdbx_seq_one_letter_code
_entity_poly.pdbx_strand_id
1 'polypeptide(L)'
;MNNVVICGIGLIGGSIAKGLSKDNFNVYVIDSNLDSKNNAIRNKHAHEAMRSVEEVKKLEDAIFIFATPPKTTLEILKKNEWLLGSKFSVTDVTSVKTELVKYLKGFDVENFILSHPISGSHLSGFENSSENLFVGKTTIISSVGSSKFHLDRIQNLWGSLNSKVVELDYENHDKLFSLTSHLPHFVAYSLMKVLYDNNIDISTYAGGGLKEFIRLSQSSPEMWGDIFQSNAHLNKHIDESVSYTHLTLPTIYSV
;
A
#
# COMPACT_ATOMS: atom_id res chain seq x y z
N MET A 1 -23.83 -3.26 -12.35
CA MET A 1 -22.38 -3.16 -12.65
C MET A 1 -21.70 -2.57 -11.43
N ASN A 2 -20.53 -3.10 -11.06
CA ASN A 2 -19.81 -2.60 -9.89
C ASN A 2 -18.86 -1.47 -10.31
N ASN A 3 -19.13 -0.24 -9.88
CA ASN A 3 -18.22 0.88 -10.13
C ASN A 3 -17.07 0.83 -9.13
N VAL A 4 -15.85 0.99 -9.61
CA VAL A 4 -14.64 1.09 -8.79
C VAL A 4 -13.88 2.35 -9.19
N VAL A 5 -13.61 3.21 -8.21
CA VAL A 5 -12.84 4.44 -8.40
C VAL A 5 -11.47 4.25 -7.76
N ILE A 6 -10.41 4.40 -8.51
CA ILE A 6 -9.03 4.24 -8.04
C ILE A 6 -8.35 5.61 -8.04
N CYS A 7 -8.01 6.10 -6.88
CA CYS A 7 -7.26 7.33 -6.67
C CYS A 7 -5.78 7.00 -6.49
N GLY A 8 -4.97 7.34 -7.51
CA GLY A 8 -3.58 6.92 -7.67
C GLY A 8 -3.46 5.68 -8.55
N ILE A 9 -2.86 5.82 -9.74
CA ILE A 9 -2.64 4.69 -10.68
C ILE A 9 -1.16 4.45 -10.93
N GLY A 10 -0.40 4.37 -9.83
CA GLY A 10 0.97 3.84 -9.85
C GLY A 10 0.99 2.32 -10.03
N LEU A 11 1.99 1.65 -9.46
CA LEU A 11 2.12 0.19 -9.53
C LEU A 11 0.89 -0.54 -8.99
N ILE A 12 0.47 -0.24 -7.76
CA ILE A 12 -0.64 -0.92 -7.08
C ILE A 12 -1.99 -0.57 -7.72
N GLY A 13 -2.32 0.74 -7.79
CA GLY A 13 -3.60 1.17 -8.37
C GLY A 13 -3.74 0.81 -9.84
N GLY A 14 -2.66 0.88 -10.62
CA GLY A 14 -2.62 0.42 -12.01
C GLY A 14 -2.85 -1.08 -12.13
N SER A 15 -2.30 -1.88 -11.20
CA SER A 15 -2.52 -3.34 -11.17
C SER A 15 -3.95 -3.70 -10.80
N ILE A 16 -4.57 -2.95 -9.87
CA ILE A 16 -6.00 -3.09 -9.57
C ILE A 16 -6.82 -2.76 -10.83
N ALA A 17 -6.54 -1.65 -11.50
CA ALA A 17 -7.25 -1.26 -12.73
C ALA A 17 -7.14 -2.34 -13.81
N LYS A 18 -5.93 -2.84 -14.08
CA LYS A 18 -5.68 -3.90 -15.07
C LYS A 18 -6.38 -5.23 -14.71
N GLY A 19 -6.36 -5.61 -13.43
CA GLY A 19 -7.01 -6.83 -12.95
C GLY A 19 -8.53 -6.76 -13.10
N LEU A 20 -9.16 -5.69 -12.63
CA LEU A 20 -10.62 -5.53 -12.64
C LEU A 20 -11.19 -5.25 -14.03
N SER A 21 -10.41 -4.67 -14.96
CA SER A 21 -10.89 -4.34 -16.31
C SER A 21 -11.26 -5.56 -17.14
N LYS A 22 -10.89 -6.78 -16.73
CA LYS A 22 -11.24 -8.03 -17.37
C LYS A 22 -12.58 -8.60 -16.89
N ASP A 23 -13.07 -8.12 -15.78
CA ASP A 23 -14.33 -8.52 -15.16
C ASP A 23 -15.41 -7.47 -15.43
N ASN A 24 -16.62 -7.69 -14.93
CA ASN A 24 -17.76 -6.79 -15.11
C ASN A 24 -17.69 -5.56 -14.17
N PHE A 25 -16.51 -4.89 -14.07
CA PHE A 25 -16.32 -3.66 -13.32
C PHE A 25 -16.22 -2.45 -14.26
N ASN A 26 -16.87 -1.35 -13.88
CA ASN A 26 -16.61 -0.04 -14.46
C ASN A 26 -15.48 0.61 -13.64
N VAL A 27 -14.28 0.65 -14.18
CA VAL A 27 -13.12 1.21 -13.53
C VAL A 27 -12.97 2.69 -13.87
N TYR A 28 -12.98 3.55 -12.86
CA TYR A 28 -12.70 4.99 -12.96
C TYR A 28 -11.37 5.27 -12.30
N VAL A 29 -10.59 6.19 -12.85
CA VAL A 29 -9.26 6.51 -12.35
C VAL A 29 -9.09 8.00 -12.08
N ILE A 30 -8.41 8.32 -10.98
CA ILE A 30 -8.01 9.68 -10.60
C ILE A 30 -6.50 9.64 -10.38
N ASP A 31 -5.76 10.48 -11.07
CA ASP A 31 -4.31 10.65 -10.87
C ASP A 31 -3.88 12.05 -11.33
N SER A 32 -2.80 12.57 -10.76
CA SER A 32 -2.17 13.80 -11.22
C SER A 32 -1.37 13.60 -12.52
N ASN A 33 -0.88 12.38 -12.78
CA ASN A 33 -0.12 12.03 -13.97
C ASN A 33 -1.07 11.77 -15.16
N LEU A 34 -1.05 12.69 -16.12
CA LEU A 34 -1.89 12.63 -17.33
C LEU A 34 -1.52 11.44 -18.23
N ASP A 35 -0.25 11.10 -18.33
CA ASP A 35 0.21 10.00 -19.20
C ASP A 35 -0.28 8.65 -18.66
N SER A 36 -0.23 8.45 -17.35
CA SER A 36 -0.77 7.26 -16.71
C SER A 36 -2.28 7.12 -16.94
N LYS A 37 -3.04 8.21 -16.77
CA LYS A 37 -4.49 8.24 -17.08
C LYS A 37 -4.78 7.92 -18.53
N ASN A 38 -4.09 8.57 -19.45
CA ASN A 38 -4.26 8.36 -20.89
C ASN A 38 -3.92 6.92 -21.30
N ASN A 39 -2.86 6.34 -20.71
CA ASN A 39 -2.50 4.94 -20.94
C ASN A 39 -3.58 3.98 -20.43
N ALA A 40 -4.14 4.22 -19.22
CA ALA A 40 -5.20 3.40 -18.67
C ALA A 40 -6.44 3.39 -19.58
N ILE A 41 -6.86 4.55 -20.10
CA ILE A 41 -8.00 4.68 -21.02
C ILE A 41 -7.70 4.03 -22.37
N ARG A 42 -6.57 4.36 -22.98
CA ARG A 42 -6.18 3.88 -24.32
C ARG A 42 -6.12 2.35 -24.38
N ASN A 43 -5.61 1.74 -23.30
CA ASN A 43 -5.47 0.29 -23.20
C ASN A 43 -6.72 -0.40 -22.59
N LYS A 44 -7.83 0.33 -22.42
CA LYS A 44 -9.11 -0.16 -21.88
C LYS A 44 -8.99 -0.76 -20.46
N HIS A 45 -8.04 -0.28 -19.65
CA HIS A 45 -7.92 -0.64 -18.25
C HIS A 45 -8.75 0.27 -17.33
N ALA A 46 -9.26 1.36 -17.85
CA ALA A 46 -10.24 2.21 -17.20
C ALA A 46 -11.34 2.63 -18.19
N HIS A 47 -12.54 2.80 -17.66
CA HIS A 47 -13.71 3.27 -18.39
C HIS A 47 -13.64 4.79 -18.59
N GLU A 48 -13.26 5.51 -17.53
CA GLU A 48 -13.17 6.97 -17.54
C GLU A 48 -12.06 7.46 -16.61
N ALA A 49 -11.41 8.56 -16.98
CA ALA A 49 -10.46 9.28 -16.15
C ALA A 49 -11.13 10.53 -15.56
N MET A 50 -11.43 10.47 -14.26
CA MET A 50 -12.00 11.60 -13.52
C MET A 50 -10.95 12.67 -13.23
N ARG A 51 -11.40 13.93 -13.13
CA ARG A 51 -10.52 15.09 -12.88
C ARG A 51 -10.24 15.27 -11.38
N SER A 52 -11.22 14.91 -10.54
CA SER A 52 -11.12 15.07 -9.08
C SER A 52 -11.99 14.05 -8.36
N VAL A 53 -11.77 13.92 -7.04
CA VAL A 53 -12.60 13.07 -6.16
C VAL A 53 -14.05 13.55 -6.11
N GLU A 54 -14.32 14.85 -6.28
CA GLU A 54 -15.67 15.39 -6.31
C GLU A 54 -16.55 14.81 -7.44
N GLU A 55 -15.95 14.38 -8.54
CA GLU A 55 -16.71 13.77 -9.65
C GLU A 55 -17.31 12.41 -9.30
N VAL A 56 -16.79 11.74 -8.26
CA VAL A 56 -17.34 10.47 -7.75
C VAL A 56 -18.79 10.62 -7.28
N LYS A 57 -19.18 11.81 -6.85
CA LYS A 57 -20.58 12.12 -6.45
C LYS A 57 -21.61 11.90 -7.56
N LYS A 58 -21.17 11.83 -8.82
CA LYS A 58 -22.03 11.53 -9.97
C LYS A 58 -22.46 10.05 -10.02
N LEU A 59 -21.73 9.17 -9.32
CA LEU A 59 -22.02 7.75 -9.28
C LEU A 59 -23.10 7.46 -8.21
N GLU A 60 -24.00 6.55 -8.54
CA GLU A 60 -25.01 6.12 -7.56
C GLU A 60 -24.42 5.24 -6.47
N ASP A 61 -23.44 4.38 -6.83
CA ASP A 61 -22.72 3.50 -5.92
C ASP A 61 -21.34 3.20 -6.49
N ALA A 62 -20.34 3.05 -5.60
CA ALA A 62 -18.97 2.69 -5.97
C ALA A 62 -18.18 2.11 -4.79
N ILE A 63 -17.09 1.41 -5.13
CA ILE A 63 -15.97 1.19 -4.22
C ILE A 63 -14.91 2.25 -4.53
N PHE A 64 -14.49 3.03 -3.54
CA PHE A 64 -13.43 4.03 -3.68
C PHE A 64 -12.13 3.51 -3.05
N ILE A 65 -11.05 3.51 -3.82
CA ILE A 65 -9.75 2.97 -3.42
C ILE A 65 -8.71 4.09 -3.40
N PHE A 66 -8.12 4.36 -2.26
CA PHE A 66 -6.92 5.18 -2.15
C PHE A 66 -5.69 4.32 -2.43
N ALA A 67 -5.05 4.52 -3.58
CA ALA A 67 -3.83 3.83 -4.00
C ALA A 67 -2.64 4.80 -4.15
N THR A 68 -2.59 5.78 -3.25
CA THR A 68 -1.53 6.79 -3.12
C THR A 68 -0.66 6.52 -1.89
N PRO A 69 0.53 7.13 -1.77
CA PRO A 69 1.36 7.04 -0.58
C PRO A 69 0.60 7.43 0.71
N PRO A 70 1.01 6.94 1.90
CA PRO A 70 0.25 7.13 3.15
C PRO A 70 -0.10 8.59 3.47
N LYS A 71 0.86 9.51 3.38
CA LYS A 71 0.62 10.95 3.63
C LYS A 71 -0.36 11.55 2.62
N THR A 72 -0.16 11.26 1.33
CA THR A 72 -1.02 11.72 0.26
C THR A 72 -2.45 11.18 0.42
N THR A 73 -2.60 9.91 0.80
CA THR A 73 -3.91 9.31 1.11
C THR A 73 -4.63 10.09 2.20
N LEU A 74 -3.95 10.39 3.30
CA LEU A 74 -4.52 11.14 4.41
C LEU A 74 -4.88 12.58 4.02
N GLU A 75 -4.05 13.25 3.22
CA GLU A 75 -4.32 14.60 2.71
C GLU A 75 -5.54 14.65 1.80
N ILE A 76 -5.67 13.67 0.89
CA ILE A 76 -6.81 13.58 -0.01
C ILE A 76 -8.09 13.29 0.78
N LEU A 77 -8.02 12.37 1.76
CA LEU A 77 -9.15 12.04 2.62
C LEU A 77 -9.62 13.24 3.41
N LYS A 78 -8.71 14.01 4.05
CA LYS A 78 -9.03 15.25 4.78
C LYS A 78 -9.72 16.30 3.92
N LYS A 79 -9.36 16.39 2.65
CA LYS A 79 -10.03 17.31 1.69
C LYS A 79 -11.38 16.78 1.21
N ASN A 80 -11.67 15.49 1.42
CA ASN A 80 -12.86 14.80 0.92
C ASN A 80 -13.53 13.98 2.02
N GLU A 81 -13.66 14.55 3.22
CA GLU A 81 -14.27 13.88 4.39
C GLU A 81 -15.70 13.37 4.12
N TRP A 82 -16.40 13.95 3.16
CA TRP A 82 -17.70 13.49 2.71
C TRP A 82 -17.72 12.03 2.23
N LEU A 83 -16.55 11.44 1.89
CA LEU A 83 -16.45 10.00 1.62
C LEU A 83 -16.74 9.17 2.85
N LEU A 84 -16.40 9.67 4.06
CA LEU A 84 -16.70 9.02 5.33
C LEU A 84 -18.20 9.15 5.61
N GLY A 85 -18.87 8.03 5.87
CA GLY A 85 -20.33 8.00 6.04
C GLY A 85 -21.12 8.16 4.74
N SER A 86 -20.47 8.18 3.57
CA SER A 86 -21.17 8.08 2.28
C SER A 86 -21.66 6.65 2.04
N LYS A 87 -22.49 6.47 1.02
CA LYS A 87 -22.95 5.13 0.56
C LYS A 87 -21.85 4.29 -0.10
N PHE A 88 -20.72 4.88 -0.44
CA PHE A 88 -19.59 4.19 -1.06
C PHE A 88 -18.87 3.32 -0.05
N SER A 89 -18.34 2.17 -0.50
CA SER A 89 -17.35 1.45 0.29
C SER A 89 -15.99 2.07 0.01
N VAL A 90 -15.26 2.43 1.05
CA VAL A 90 -13.96 3.10 0.92
C VAL A 90 -12.86 2.19 1.43
N THR A 91 -11.74 2.13 0.73
CA THR A 91 -10.55 1.39 1.18
C THR A 91 -9.27 2.11 0.75
N ASP A 92 -8.17 1.76 1.41
CA ASP A 92 -6.82 2.17 1.05
C ASP A 92 -5.95 0.95 0.70
N VAL A 93 -4.72 1.19 0.24
CA VAL A 93 -3.71 0.14 0.02
C VAL A 93 -2.40 0.44 0.73
N THR A 94 -2.40 1.34 1.70
CA THR A 94 -1.18 1.81 2.36
C THR A 94 -0.53 0.74 3.22
N SER A 95 0.80 0.79 3.34
CA SER A 95 1.59 -0.18 4.11
C SER A 95 1.58 0.09 5.62
N VAL A 96 1.10 1.26 6.06
CA VAL A 96 1.03 1.68 7.48
C VAL A 96 -0.36 2.22 7.76
N LYS A 97 -0.94 1.85 8.91
CA LYS A 97 -2.31 2.19 9.27
C LYS A 97 -2.43 3.24 10.39
N THR A 98 -1.40 3.41 11.20
CA THR A 98 -1.43 4.23 12.44
C THR A 98 -2.06 5.61 12.22
N GLU A 99 -1.55 6.42 11.31
CA GLU A 99 -2.02 7.80 11.13
C GLU A 99 -3.43 7.85 10.50
N LEU A 100 -3.74 6.94 9.58
CA LEU A 100 -5.05 6.84 8.97
C LEU A 100 -6.10 6.43 10.00
N VAL A 101 -5.82 5.42 10.82
CA VAL A 101 -6.72 4.98 11.91
C VAL A 101 -6.92 6.08 12.94
N LYS A 102 -5.84 6.77 13.35
CA LYS A 102 -5.92 7.90 14.28
C LYS A 102 -6.90 8.97 13.77
N TYR A 103 -6.86 9.24 12.47
CA TYR A 103 -7.78 10.18 11.85
C TYR A 103 -9.22 9.64 11.81
N LEU A 104 -9.42 8.41 11.35
CA LEU A 104 -10.73 7.77 11.23
C LEU A 104 -11.46 7.63 12.57
N LYS A 105 -10.73 7.43 13.68
CA LYS A 105 -11.32 7.37 15.04
C LYS A 105 -11.99 8.69 15.48
N GLY A 106 -11.76 9.79 14.78
CA GLY A 106 -12.47 11.06 15.02
C GLY A 106 -13.88 11.11 14.40
N PHE A 107 -14.29 10.07 13.70
CA PHE A 107 -15.56 9.99 12.98
C PHE A 107 -16.30 8.69 13.33
N ASP A 108 -17.61 8.69 13.19
CA ASP A 108 -18.41 7.47 13.19
C ASP A 108 -18.43 6.89 11.77
N VAL A 109 -17.48 6.00 11.48
CA VAL A 109 -17.21 5.52 10.11
C VAL A 109 -17.53 4.04 9.98
N GLU A 110 -18.60 3.73 9.24
CA GLU A 110 -18.98 2.35 8.94
C GLU A 110 -18.51 1.84 7.58
N ASN A 111 -18.10 2.73 6.68
CA ASN A 111 -17.87 2.44 5.27
C ASN A 111 -16.39 2.39 4.85
N PHE A 112 -15.44 2.55 5.78
CA PHE A 112 -14.01 2.50 5.50
C PHE A 112 -13.39 1.19 6.01
N ILE A 113 -12.85 0.39 5.09
CA ILE A 113 -12.11 -0.84 5.37
C ILE A 113 -10.64 -0.60 5.01
N LEU A 114 -9.76 -0.77 5.97
CA LEU A 114 -8.32 -0.69 5.71
C LEU A 114 -7.86 -1.92 4.93
N SER A 115 -7.04 -1.74 3.89
CA SER A 115 -6.45 -2.85 3.13
C SER A 115 -4.95 -2.65 2.95
N HIS A 116 -4.20 -3.74 2.95
CA HIS A 116 -2.78 -3.77 2.63
C HIS A 116 -2.47 -5.00 1.79
N PRO A 117 -2.38 -4.88 0.46
CA PRO A 117 -1.92 -5.96 -0.38
C PRO A 117 -0.42 -6.20 -0.17
N ILE A 118 -0.07 -7.42 0.26
CA ILE A 118 1.32 -7.83 0.45
C ILE A 118 1.90 -8.23 -0.90
N SER A 119 2.00 -7.25 -1.75
CA SER A 119 2.43 -7.36 -3.13
C SER A 119 3.08 -6.07 -3.55
N GLY A 120 4.17 -6.17 -4.29
CA GLY A 120 4.90 -5.01 -4.77
C GLY A 120 6.08 -5.39 -5.65
N SER A 121 6.76 -4.38 -6.14
CA SER A 121 8.00 -4.47 -6.89
C SER A 121 8.87 -3.28 -6.48
N HIS A 122 10.17 -3.37 -6.73
CA HIS A 122 11.07 -2.22 -6.65
C HIS A 122 10.78 -1.16 -7.74
N LEU A 123 10.04 -1.55 -8.78
CA LEU A 123 9.61 -0.65 -9.84
C LEU A 123 8.37 0.14 -9.40
N SER A 124 8.21 1.34 -9.93
CA SER A 124 7.06 2.22 -9.70
C SER A 124 6.41 2.62 -11.04
N GLY A 125 5.22 3.24 -10.98
CA GLY A 125 4.52 3.74 -12.16
C GLY A 125 3.53 2.74 -12.76
N PHE A 126 2.61 3.30 -13.58
CA PHE A 126 1.56 2.53 -14.25
C PHE A 126 2.12 1.51 -15.25
N GLU A 127 3.18 1.83 -15.92
CA GLU A 127 3.85 0.97 -16.93
C GLU A 127 4.34 -0.34 -16.34
N ASN A 128 4.75 -0.34 -15.07
CA ASN A 128 5.22 -1.53 -14.35
C ASN A 128 4.11 -2.30 -13.63
N SER A 129 2.85 -1.83 -13.72
CA SER A 129 1.71 -2.51 -13.13
C SER A 129 1.34 -3.78 -13.91
N SER A 130 0.80 -4.78 -13.20
CA SER A 130 0.43 -6.08 -13.77
C SER A 130 -0.93 -6.53 -13.26
N GLU A 131 -1.77 -7.03 -14.15
CA GLU A 131 -3.06 -7.63 -13.82
C GLU A 131 -2.96 -8.83 -12.86
N ASN A 132 -1.80 -9.50 -12.85
CA ASN A 132 -1.54 -10.69 -12.04
C ASN A 132 -0.80 -10.36 -10.73
N LEU A 133 -0.60 -9.08 -10.39
CA LEU A 133 0.21 -8.68 -9.22
C LEU A 133 -0.29 -9.30 -7.92
N PHE A 134 -1.59 -9.49 -7.77
CA PHE A 134 -2.23 -9.95 -6.53
C PHE A 134 -2.55 -11.45 -6.54
N VAL A 135 -2.40 -12.14 -7.67
CA VAL A 135 -2.77 -13.56 -7.81
C VAL A 135 -1.99 -14.43 -6.83
N GLY A 136 -2.74 -15.12 -5.94
CA GLY A 136 -2.18 -15.96 -4.89
C GLY A 136 -1.42 -15.24 -3.78
N LYS A 137 -1.37 -13.90 -3.82
CA LYS A 137 -0.76 -13.07 -2.76
C LYS A 137 -1.78 -12.78 -1.66
N THR A 138 -1.29 -12.38 -0.51
CA THR A 138 -2.14 -12.02 0.62
C THR A 138 -2.50 -10.53 0.57
N THR A 139 -3.76 -10.22 0.84
CA THR A 139 -4.18 -8.86 1.21
C THR A 139 -4.71 -8.89 2.64
N ILE A 140 -4.09 -8.09 3.50
CA ILE A 140 -4.57 -7.88 4.85
C ILE A 140 -5.70 -6.85 4.82
N ILE A 141 -6.78 -7.13 5.53
CA ILE A 141 -7.85 -6.17 5.76
C ILE A 141 -8.08 -5.97 7.25
N SER A 142 -8.47 -4.75 7.62
CA SER A 142 -8.81 -4.39 9.00
C SER A 142 -10.05 -3.51 9.03
N SER A 143 -10.90 -3.72 10.02
CA SER A 143 -12.08 -2.89 10.27
C SER A 143 -11.81 -1.87 11.39
N VAL A 144 -12.36 -0.65 11.25
CA VAL A 144 -12.37 0.37 12.30
C VAL A 144 -13.83 0.70 12.61
N GLY A 145 -14.59 -0.30 13.10
CA GLY A 145 -16.03 -0.16 13.34
C GLY A 145 -16.91 -0.33 12.10
N SER A 146 -16.35 -0.83 10.99
CA SER A 146 -17.02 -0.92 9.69
C SER A 146 -18.19 -1.90 9.69
N SER A 147 -19.24 -1.59 8.92
CA SER A 147 -20.39 -2.50 8.76
C SER A 147 -20.00 -3.74 7.93
N LYS A 148 -20.69 -4.85 8.21
CA LYS A 148 -20.48 -6.11 7.47
C LYS A 148 -20.67 -5.95 5.95
N PHE A 149 -21.62 -5.12 5.54
CA PHE A 149 -21.88 -4.84 4.12
C PHE A 149 -20.64 -4.32 3.39
N HIS A 150 -19.98 -3.31 3.96
CA HIS A 150 -18.77 -2.73 3.36
C HIS A 150 -17.58 -3.67 3.46
N LEU A 151 -17.46 -4.42 4.55
CA LEU A 151 -16.42 -5.44 4.73
C LEU A 151 -16.52 -6.51 3.63
N ASP A 152 -17.71 -7.11 3.44
CA ASP A 152 -17.94 -8.15 2.43
C ASP A 152 -17.64 -7.62 1.01
N ARG A 153 -17.96 -6.35 0.73
CA ARG A 153 -17.64 -5.73 -0.58
C ARG A 153 -16.15 -5.62 -0.84
N ILE A 154 -15.38 -5.20 0.16
CA ILE A 154 -13.91 -5.08 0.02
C ILE A 154 -13.26 -6.47 -0.03
N GLN A 155 -13.75 -7.45 0.74
CA GLN A 155 -13.30 -8.85 0.62
C GLN A 155 -13.54 -9.39 -0.80
N ASN A 156 -14.73 -9.17 -1.35
CA ASN A 156 -15.07 -9.61 -2.71
C ASN A 156 -14.22 -8.89 -3.79
N LEU A 157 -13.92 -7.60 -3.61
CA LEU A 157 -13.03 -6.87 -4.51
C LEU A 157 -11.65 -7.53 -4.59
N TRP A 158 -11.03 -7.84 -3.44
CA TRP A 158 -9.73 -8.51 -3.41
C TRP A 158 -9.80 -9.96 -3.89
N GLY A 159 -10.93 -10.63 -3.64
CA GLY A 159 -11.23 -11.97 -4.19
C GLY A 159 -11.27 -11.97 -5.72
N SER A 160 -11.89 -10.95 -6.35
CA SER A 160 -11.91 -10.78 -7.81
C SER A 160 -10.51 -10.61 -8.41
N LEU A 161 -9.57 -10.07 -7.64
CA LEU A 161 -8.15 -9.97 -8.01
C LEU A 161 -7.34 -11.25 -7.70
N ASN A 162 -8.02 -12.34 -7.32
CA ASN A 162 -7.42 -13.61 -6.91
C ASN A 162 -6.42 -13.48 -5.74
N SER A 163 -6.62 -12.51 -4.87
CA SER A 163 -5.86 -12.33 -3.64
C SER A 163 -6.45 -13.15 -2.49
N LYS A 164 -5.58 -13.65 -1.62
CA LYS A 164 -5.99 -14.33 -0.38
C LYS A 164 -6.25 -13.25 0.68
N VAL A 165 -7.51 -13.07 1.07
CA VAL A 165 -7.87 -12.07 2.08
C VAL A 165 -7.67 -12.64 3.48
N VAL A 166 -6.99 -11.89 4.34
CA VAL A 166 -6.75 -12.22 5.76
C VAL A 166 -7.15 -11.03 6.61
N GLU A 167 -7.97 -11.26 7.61
CA GLU A 167 -8.33 -10.23 8.59
C GLU A 167 -7.27 -10.16 9.69
N LEU A 168 -6.81 -8.95 9.96
CA LEU A 168 -5.89 -8.66 11.06
C LEU A 168 -6.28 -7.28 11.62
N ASP A 169 -6.33 -7.14 12.93
CA ASP A 169 -6.57 -5.82 13.51
C ASP A 169 -5.41 -4.85 13.21
N TYR A 170 -5.72 -3.57 13.09
CA TYR A 170 -4.76 -2.55 12.67
C TYR A 170 -3.63 -2.32 13.69
N GLU A 171 -3.83 -2.59 14.98
CA GLU A 171 -2.80 -2.42 16.02
C GLU A 171 -1.72 -3.50 15.85
N ASN A 172 -2.14 -4.75 15.64
CA ASN A 172 -1.23 -5.86 15.34
C ASN A 172 -0.61 -5.75 13.95
N HIS A 173 -1.33 -5.17 12.97
CA HIS A 173 -0.82 -4.93 11.62
C HIS A 173 0.49 -4.14 11.64
N ASP A 174 0.48 -2.92 12.18
CA ASP A 174 1.64 -2.04 12.12
C ASP A 174 2.81 -2.58 12.97
N LYS A 175 2.53 -3.25 14.08
CA LYS A 175 3.53 -3.95 14.89
C LYS A 175 4.17 -5.09 14.10
N LEU A 176 3.39 -5.93 13.44
CA LEU A 176 3.88 -7.05 12.63
C LEU A 176 4.75 -6.56 11.49
N PHE A 177 4.24 -5.59 10.69
CA PHE A 177 4.94 -5.09 9.52
C PHE A 177 6.15 -4.21 9.86
N SER A 178 6.20 -3.61 11.05
CA SER A 178 7.42 -2.94 11.50
C SER A 178 8.60 -3.92 11.66
N LEU A 179 8.35 -5.17 12.06
CA LEU A 179 9.37 -6.21 12.21
C LEU A 179 9.66 -6.94 10.90
N THR A 180 8.60 -7.34 10.18
CA THR A 180 8.74 -8.27 9.03
C THR A 180 9.03 -7.57 7.72
N SER A 181 8.81 -6.25 7.64
CA SER A 181 8.99 -5.45 6.42
C SER A 181 9.79 -4.17 6.66
N HIS A 182 9.36 -3.31 7.59
CA HIS A 182 9.91 -1.96 7.70
C HIS A 182 11.32 -1.96 8.28
N LEU A 183 11.59 -2.72 9.33
CA LEU A 183 12.94 -2.86 9.90
C LEU A 183 13.94 -3.44 8.90
N PRO A 184 13.66 -4.55 8.17
CA PRO A 184 14.54 -5.04 7.11
C PRO A 184 14.92 -3.99 6.06
N HIS A 185 13.94 -3.19 5.59
CA HIS A 185 14.21 -2.12 4.65
C HIS A 185 15.01 -0.97 5.28
N PHE A 186 14.69 -0.58 6.51
CA PHE A 186 15.46 0.44 7.24
C PHE A 186 16.94 0.03 7.36
N VAL A 187 17.20 -1.23 7.72
CA VAL A 187 18.57 -1.77 7.80
C VAL A 187 19.24 -1.76 6.42
N ALA A 188 18.51 -2.11 5.36
CA ALA A 188 19.05 -2.09 4.01
C ALA A 188 19.45 -0.68 3.58
N TYR A 189 18.58 0.31 3.78
CA TYR A 189 18.91 1.71 3.47
C TYR A 189 20.09 2.23 4.31
N SER A 190 20.11 1.89 5.61
CA SER A 190 21.20 2.29 6.51
C SER A 190 22.54 1.69 6.06
N LEU A 191 22.55 0.40 5.67
CA LEU A 191 23.74 -0.26 5.15
C LEU A 191 24.23 0.40 3.86
N MET A 192 23.34 0.68 2.91
CA MET A 192 23.70 1.37 1.66
C MET A 192 24.30 2.76 1.92
N LYS A 193 23.73 3.49 2.88
CA LYS A 193 24.28 4.79 3.29
C LYS A 193 25.70 4.68 3.82
N VAL A 194 25.97 3.70 4.70
CA VAL A 194 27.31 3.45 5.23
C VAL A 194 28.30 3.09 4.13
N LEU A 195 27.93 2.21 3.19
CA LEU A 195 28.78 1.82 2.07
C LEU A 195 29.10 3.02 1.15
N TYR A 196 28.07 3.84 0.88
CA TYR A 196 28.22 5.07 0.11
C TYR A 196 29.19 6.06 0.77
N ASP A 197 29.00 6.33 2.07
CA ASP A 197 29.85 7.26 2.82
C ASP A 197 31.33 6.82 2.91
N ASN A 198 31.57 5.51 2.83
CA ASN A 198 32.93 4.94 2.82
C ASN A 198 33.49 4.70 1.40
N ASN A 199 32.82 5.17 0.35
CA ASN A 199 33.20 5.02 -1.05
C ASN A 199 33.48 3.57 -1.47
N ILE A 200 32.68 2.62 -0.96
CA ILE A 200 32.84 1.20 -1.30
C ILE A 200 32.26 0.92 -2.69
N ASP A 201 33.07 0.32 -3.57
CA ASP A 201 32.60 -0.18 -4.85
C ASP A 201 31.76 -1.46 -4.67
N ILE A 202 30.45 -1.30 -4.54
CA ILE A 202 29.51 -2.41 -4.38
C ILE A 202 29.40 -3.27 -5.64
N SER A 203 29.77 -2.75 -6.82
CA SER A 203 29.68 -3.50 -8.07
C SER A 203 30.72 -4.65 -8.11
N THR A 204 31.90 -4.38 -7.58
CA THR A 204 33.00 -5.36 -7.52
C THR A 204 32.90 -6.29 -6.30
N TYR A 205 32.47 -5.77 -5.14
CA TYR A 205 32.61 -6.51 -3.88
C TYR A 205 31.28 -7.09 -3.33
N ALA A 206 30.14 -6.91 -4.01
CA ALA A 206 28.86 -7.41 -3.55
C ALA A 206 28.74 -8.93 -3.73
N GLY A 207 28.90 -9.68 -2.65
CA GLY A 207 28.49 -11.09 -2.55
C GLY A 207 26.97 -11.26 -2.47
N GLY A 208 26.48 -12.52 -2.42
CA GLY A 208 25.07 -12.85 -2.44
C GLY A 208 24.26 -12.15 -1.33
N GLY A 209 24.77 -12.15 -0.09
CA GLY A 209 24.10 -11.47 1.03
C GLY A 209 23.91 -9.97 0.80
N LEU A 210 24.96 -9.27 0.36
CA LEU A 210 24.86 -7.83 0.09
C LEU A 210 23.89 -7.51 -1.07
N LYS A 211 23.81 -8.38 -2.08
CA LYS A 211 22.88 -8.22 -3.20
C LYS A 211 21.41 -8.17 -2.77
N GLU A 212 21.03 -8.91 -1.72
CA GLU A 212 19.67 -8.84 -1.18
C GLU A 212 19.39 -7.49 -0.51
N PHE A 213 20.33 -6.93 0.24
CA PHE A 213 20.20 -5.59 0.81
C PHE A 213 20.15 -4.51 -0.29
N ILE A 214 20.97 -4.65 -1.35
CA ILE A 214 20.88 -3.77 -2.51
C ILE A 214 19.50 -3.83 -3.13
N ARG A 215 18.94 -5.02 -3.36
CA ARG A 215 17.59 -5.19 -3.92
C ARG A 215 16.52 -4.50 -3.08
N LEU A 216 16.55 -4.64 -1.75
CA LEU A 216 15.61 -3.97 -0.86
C LEU A 216 15.73 -2.44 -0.92
N SER A 217 16.96 -1.91 -1.02
CA SER A 217 17.22 -0.48 -1.07
C SER A 217 16.93 0.19 -2.42
N GLN A 218 16.62 -0.57 -3.47
CA GLN A 218 16.24 -0.04 -4.79
C GLN A 218 14.81 0.49 -4.86
N SER A 219 14.01 0.27 -3.83
CA SER A 219 12.65 0.81 -3.74
C SER A 219 12.67 2.34 -3.58
N SER A 220 11.53 3.02 -3.82
CA SER A 220 11.44 4.49 -3.71
C SER A 220 11.83 4.99 -2.32
N PRO A 221 12.88 5.81 -2.17
CA PRO A 221 13.27 6.37 -0.88
C PRO A 221 12.19 7.28 -0.27
N GLU A 222 11.43 7.99 -1.11
CA GLU A 222 10.34 8.87 -0.67
C GLU A 222 9.22 8.06 -0.02
N MET A 223 8.77 6.99 -0.67
CA MET A 223 7.74 6.09 -0.14
C MET A 223 8.20 5.45 1.18
N TRP A 224 9.44 4.97 1.24
CA TRP A 224 9.98 4.35 2.45
C TRP A 224 10.20 5.36 3.57
N GLY A 225 10.61 6.59 3.24
CA GLY A 225 10.67 7.69 4.20
C GLY A 225 9.32 7.96 4.87
N ASP A 226 8.24 7.94 4.09
CA ASP A 226 6.87 8.07 4.62
C ASP A 226 6.50 6.88 5.53
N ILE A 227 6.80 5.66 5.12
CA ILE A 227 6.54 4.45 5.91
C ILE A 227 7.30 4.49 7.24
N PHE A 228 8.60 4.82 7.23
CA PHE A 228 9.43 4.89 8.42
C PHE A 228 8.94 5.94 9.43
N GLN A 229 8.47 7.09 8.94
CA GLN A 229 7.95 8.16 9.78
C GLN A 229 6.55 7.85 10.32
N SER A 230 5.76 7.07 9.61
CA SER A 230 4.35 6.82 9.93
C SER A 230 4.14 5.60 10.84
N ASN A 231 5.10 4.64 10.90
CA ASN A 231 4.95 3.48 11.77
C ASN A 231 5.49 3.74 13.17
N ALA A 232 4.58 3.94 14.14
CA ALA A 232 4.92 4.25 15.52
C ALA A 232 5.76 3.15 16.25
N HIS A 233 5.72 1.90 15.77
CA HIS A 233 6.45 0.79 16.38
C HIS A 233 7.91 0.69 15.90
N LEU A 234 8.24 1.33 14.75
CA LEU A 234 9.52 1.09 14.10
C LEU A 234 10.72 1.56 14.94
N ASN A 235 10.64 2.74 15.56
CA ASN A 235 11.76 3.28 16.37
C ASN A 235 12.14 2.32 17.49
N LYS A 236 11.15 1.77 18.22
CA LYS A 236 11.38 0.77 19.26
C LYS A 236 12.12 -0.45 18.71
N HIS A 237 11.70 -0.97 17.55
CA HIS A 237 12.33 -2.16 16.96
C HIS A 237 13.72 -1.87 16.38
N ILE A 238 13.98 -0.63 15.94
CA ILE A 238 15.33 -0.18 15.57
C ILE A 238 16.23 -0.22 16.82
N ASP A 239 15.81 0.37 17.94
CA ASP A 239 16.56 0.39 19.19
C ASP A 239 16.84 -1.03 19.70
N GLU A 240 15.85 -1.92 19.65
CA GLU A 240 16.00 -3.32 20.00
C GLU A 240 17.04 -4.02 19.09
N SER A 241 17.05 -3.72 17.80
CA SER A 241 18.00 -4.30 16.84
C SER A 241 19.44 -3.83 17.06
N VAL A 242 19.62 -2.58 17.48
CA VAL A 242 20.95 -2.00 17.77
C VAL A 242 21.49 -2.47 19.12
N SER A 243 20.63 -2.64 20.13
CA SER A 243 21.04 -3.12 21.46
C SER A 243 21.64 -4.53 21.43
N TYR A 244 21.40 -5.28 20.38
CA TYR A 244 21.94 -6.62 20.14
C TYR A 244 23.47 -6.67 19.98
N THR A 245 24.13 -5.56 19.69
CA THR A 245 25.61 -5.48 19.55
C THR A 245 26.38 -5.85 20.82
N HIS A 246 25.72 -5.90 21.98
CA HIS A 246 26.30 -6.24 23.28
C HIS A 246 25.99 -7.66 23.75
N LEU A 247 25.24 -8.45 22.98
CA LEU A 247 24.86 -9.81 23.32
C LEU A 247 25.69 -10.82 22.54
N THR A 248 26.19 -11.87 23.21
CA THR A 248 26.65 -13.09 22.52
C THR A 248 25.50 -13.64 21.71
N LEU A 249 25.73 -13.90 20.41
CA LEU A 249 24.73 -14.42 19.48
C LEU A 249 24.02 -15.63 20.12
N PRO A 250 22.71 -15.56 20.42
CA PRO A 250 21.99 -16.77 20.78
C PRO A 250 21.99 -17.70 19.58
N THR A 251 21.97 -18.99 19.83
CA THR A 251 21.86 -20.01 18.80
C THR A 251 20.67 -19.67 17.92
N ILE A 252 20.93 -19.25 16.67
CA ILE A 252 19.89 -18.91 15.72
C ILE A 252 19.13 -20.18 15.41
N TYR A 253 17.83 -20.17 15.59
CA TYR A 253 16.95 -21.25 15.17
C TYR A 253 17.22 -21.54 13.70
N SER A 254 17.61 -22.77 13.40
CA SER A 254 17.61 -23.27 12.02
C SER A 254 16.18 -23.28 11.53
N VAL A 255 15.89 -22.47 10.51
CA VAL A 255 14.63 -22.46 9.78
C VAL A 255 14.66 -23.61 8.78
#